data_d48731b919700499d697c498e3c04e47
#
_entry.id   d48731b919700499d697c498e3c04e47
#
_cell.length_a   1.000
_cell.length_b   1.000
_cell.length_c   1.000
_cell.angle_alpha   90.00
_cell.angle_beta   90.00
_cell.angle_gamma   90.00
#
_symmetry.space_group_name_H-M   'P 1'
#
loop_
_entity.id
_entity.type
_entity.pdbx_description
1 polymer ?
#
loop_
_entity_poly.entity_id
_entity_poly.type
_entity_poly.pdbx_seq_one_letter_code
_entity_poly.pdbx_strand_id
1 'polypeptide(L)'
;MAKYMLIMRSNDEINAKFENIDFAEMLDTMGSFNDELMRAGVLRAAEGLEDAKDGVVVDFGGEIPVVTPGPYGETAALFNGFYILEVASIDEAVEWAKRMPMMQGAKAEIRRVPGIDEFPQDNEFIQREREWRERTGQL
;
A
#
# COMPACT_ATOMS: atom_id res chain seq x y z
N MET A 1 10.22 3.99 15.94
CA MET A 1 10.36 3.69 14.50
C MET A 1 9.23 4.32 13.73
N ALA A 2 9.44 4.61 12.47
CA ALA A 2 8.41 5.21 11.63
C ALA A 2 7.75 4.15 10.74
N LYS A 3 6.55 4.46 10.25
CA LYS A 3 5.84 3.64 9.28
C LYS A 3 6.03 4.21 7.89
N TYR A 4 6.18 3.31 6.93
CA TYR A 4 6.30 3.65 5.51
C TYR A 4 5.33 2.80 4.70
N MET A 5 4.64 3.44 3.76
CA MET A 5 3.80 2.72 2.81
C MET A 5 4.63 2.46 1.55
N LEU A 6 4.68 1.20 1.15
CA LEU A 6 5.25 0.77 -0.12
C LEU A 6 4.08 0.55 -1.08
N ILE A 7 3.97 1.40 -2.07
CA ILE A 7 2.86 1.41 -3.03
C ILE A 7 3.32 0.68 -4.29
N MET A 8 2.62 -0.41 -4.62
CA MET A 8 2.92 -1.19 -5.82
C MET A 8 2.19 -0.58 -7.01
N ARG A 9 2.95 -0.13 -8.01
CA ARG A 9 2.42 0.50 -9.21
C ARG A 9 2.81 -0.30 -10.46
N SER A 10 1.84 -0.49 -11.34
CA SER A 10 2.04 -1.16 -12.62
C SER A 10 1.03 -0.66 -13.65
N ASN A 11 0.90 -1.37 -14.76
CA ASN A 11 -0.07 -1.06 -15.82
C ASN A 11 -0.73 -2.35 -16.31
N ASP A 12 -1.71 -2.23 -17.22
CA ASP A 12 -2.47 -3.37 -17.71
C ASP A 12 -1.59 -4.40 -18.43
N GLU A 13 -0.57 -3.95 -19.16
CA GLU A 13 0.37 -4.85 -19.86
C GLU A 13 1.15 -5.72 -18.85
N ILE A 14 1.66 -5.10 -17.79
CA ILE A 14 2.39 -5.80 -16.72
C ILE A 14 1.44 -6.72 -15.95
N ASN A 15 0.24 -6.24 -15.64
CA ASN A 15 -0.77 -7.03 -14.94
C ASN A 15 -1.18 -8.26 -15.75
N ALA A 16 -1.30 -8.15 -17.07
CA ALA A 16 -1.60 -9.28 -17.94
C ALA A 16 -0.50 -10.35 -17.91
N LYS A 17 0.76 -9.93 -17.86
CA LYS A 17 1.89 -10.86 -17.69
C LYS A 17 1.84 -11.58 -16.37
N PHE A 18 1.46 -10.87 -15.31
CA PHE A 18 1.33 -11.43 -13.96
C PHE A 18 0.22 -12.49 -13.90
N GLU A 19 -0.90 -12.26 -14.58
CA GLU A 19 -2.02 -13.20 -14.67
C GLU A 19 -1.65 -14.52 -15.37
N ASN A 20 -0.62 -14.53 -16.20
CA ASN A 20 -0.12 -15.72 -16.88
C ASN A 20 0.84 -16.58 -16.04
N ILE A 21 1.21 -16.12 -14.85
CA ILE A 21 2.04 -16.89 -13.92
C ILE A 21 1.15 -17.93 -13.22
N ASP A 22 1.70 -19.13 -13.02
CA ASP A 22 1.01 -20.17 -12.25
C ASP A 22 0.66 -19.65 -10.85
N PHE A 23 -0.60 -19.80 -10.46
CA PHE A 23 -1.13 -19.29 -9.20
C PHE A 23 -0.37 -19.81 -7.98
N ALA A 24 -0.01 -21.10 -7.98
CA ALA A 24 0.77 -21.68 -6.89
C ALA A 24 2.17 -21.08 -6.80
N GLU A 25 2.84 -20.86 -7.95
CA GLU A 25 4.14 -20.21 -8.00
C GLU A 25 4.07 -18.78 -7.49
N MET A 26 3.03 -18.03 -7.88
CA MET A 26 2.79 -16.68 -7.41
C MET A 26 2.61 -16.63 -5.90
N LEU A 27 1.79 -17.54 -5.34
CA LEU A 27 1.57 -17.63 -3.89
C LEU A 27 2.87 -17.92 -3.15
N ASP A 28 3.68 -18.84 -3.67
CA ASP A 28 4.96 -19.19 -3.05
C ASP A 28 5.93 -17.99 -3.05
N THR A 29 6.00 -17.27 -4.16
CA THR A 29 6.89 -16.11 -4.30
C THR A 29 6.47 -14.95 -3.40
N MET A 30 5.18 -14.58 -3.44
CA MET A 30 4.64 -13.52 -2.61
C MET A 30 4.64 -13.90 -1.14
N GLY A 31 4.25 -15.14 -0.85
CA GLY A 31 4.19 -15.66 0.52
C GLY A 31 5.56 -15.74 1.17
N SER A 32 6.60 -16.10 0.41
CA SER A 32 7.97 -16.13 0.90
C SER A 32 8.46 -14.74 1.32
N PHE A 33 8.18 -13.73 0.52
CA PHE A 33 8.52 -12.35 0.84
C PHE A 33 7.75 -11.86 2.08
N ASN A 34 6.44 -12.11 2.13
CA ASN A 34 5.61 -11.75 3.27
C ASN A 34 6.10 -12.42 4.56
N ASP A 35 6.50 -13.68 4.47
CA ASP A 35 7.04 -14.44 5.61
C ASP A 35 8.33 -13.81 6.15
N GLU A 36 9.22 -13.36 5.27
CA GLU A 36 10.44 -12.65 5.67
C GLU A 36 10.13 -11.36 6.42
N LEU A 37 9.15 -10.57 5.94
CA LEU A 37 8.70 -9.35 6.61
C LEU A 37 8.11 -9.64 8.00
N MET A 38 7.31 -10.70 8.10
CA MET A 38 6.72 -11.12 9.37
C MET A 38 7.78 -11.58 10.37
N ARG A 39 8.74 -12.39 9.91
CA ARG A 39 9.85 -12.86 10.76
C ARG A 39 10.73 -11.71 11.24
N ALA A 40 10.94 -10.71 10.40
CA ALA A 40 11.71 -9.52 10.78
C ALA A 40 10.93 -8.60 11.73
N GLY A 41 9.62 -8.83 11.91
CA GLY A 41 8.78 -8.03 12.78
C GLY A 41 8.47 -6.63 12.25
N VAL A 42 8.64 -6.41 10.94
CA VAL A 42 8.47 -5.08 10.32
C VAL A 42 7.11 -4.89 9.64
N LEU A 43 6.38 -5.97 9.38
CA LEU A 43 5.10 -5.91 8.66
C LEU A 43 3.97 -5.43 9.56
N ARG A 44 3.29 -4.36 9.15
CA ARG A 44 2.11 -3.84 9.87
C ARG A 44 0.82 -4.09 9.12
N ALA A 45 0.84 -3.97 7.81
CA ALA A 45 -0.32 -4.25 6.95
C ALA A 45 0.15 -4.52 5.52
N ALA A 46 -0.64 -5.29 4.79
CA ALA A 46 -0.43 -5.51 3.36
C ALA A 46 -1.76 -5.91 2.73
N GLU A 47 -2.08 -5.29 1.60
CA GLU A 47 -3.29 -5.62 0.85
C GLU A 47 -3.04 -5.51 -0.65
N GLY A 48 -3.53 -6.49 -1.39
CA GLY A 48 -3.63 -6.42 -2.84
C GLY A 48 -5.01 -5.90 -3.25
N LEU A 49 -5.09 -5.22 -4.36
CA LEU A 49 -6.35 -4.69 -4.88
C LEU A 49 -6.76 -5.46 -6.13
N GLU A 50 -8.06 -5.55 -6.36
CA GLU A 50 -8.62 -6.03 -7.62
C GLU A 50 -8.27 -5.09 -8.76
N ASP A 51 -8.52 -5.52 -10.01
CA ASP A 51 -8.25 -4.71 -11.19
C ASP A 51 -8.93 -3.34 -11.09
N ALA A 52 -8.21 -2.29 -11.43
CA ALA A 52 -8.70 -0.91 -11.37
C ALA A 52 -9.95 -0.67 -12.24
N LYS A 53 -10.14 -1.46 -13.31
CA LYS A 53 -11.33 -1.37 -14.18
C LYS A 53 -12.64 -1.67 -13.42
N ASP A 54 -12.56 -2.46 -12.34
CA ASP A 54 -13.71 -2.86 -11.53
C ASP A 54 -13.98 -1.87 -10.38
N GLY A 55 -13.16 -0.84 -10.26
CA GLY A 55 -13.32 0.20 -9.26
C GLY A 55 -14.16 1.37 -9.74
N VAL A 56 -14.28 2.37 -8.90
CA VAL A 56 -14.95 3.64 -9.21
C VAL A 56 -14.12 4.79 -8.67
N VAL A 57 -14.26 5.95 -9.29
CA VAL A 57 -13.62 7.20 -8.84
C VAL A 57 -14.71 8.18 -8.44
N VAL A 58 -14.59 8.79 -7.27
CA VAL A 58 -15.44 9.90 -6.85
C VAL A 58 -14.65 11.18 -7.08
N ASP A 59 -15.16 12.03 -7.97
CA ASP A 59 -14.52 13.26 -8.40
C ASP A 59 -15.16 14.46 -7.68
N PHE A 60 -14.34 15.22 -6.98
CA PHE A 60 -14.75 16.42 -6.24
C PHE A 60 -14.43 17.73 -6.98
N GLY A 61 -14.16 17.65 -8.29
CA GLY A 61 -13.78 18.80 -9.11
C GLY A 61 -14.90 19.82 -9.37
N GLY A 62 -16.17 19.43 -9.20
CA GLY A 62 -17.34 20.31 -9.35
C GLY A 62 -17.98 20.66 -8.01
N GLU A 63 -19.17 21.29 -8.06
CA GLU A 63 -19.92 21.64 -6.85
C GLU A 63 -20.46 20.42 -6.10
N ILE A 64 -20.76 19.34 -6.81
CA ILE A 64 -21.19 18.09 -6.23
C ILE A 64 -20.26 16.96 -6.64
N PRO A 65 -20.05 15.95 -5.78
CA PRO A 65 -19.24 14.79 -6.15
C PRO A 65 -19.86 14.01 -7.33
N VAL A 66 -18.99 13.59 -8.26
CA VAL A 66 -19.39 12.78 -9.42
C VAL A 66 -18.69 11.43 -9.35
N VAL A 67 -19.46 10.35 -9.55
CA VAL A 67 -18.96 8.98 -9.56
C VAL A 67 -18.70 8.54 -11.00
N THR A 68 -17.47 8.12 -11.28
CA THR A 68 -17.06 7.60 -12.58
C THR A 68 -16.60 6.16 -12.43
N PRO A 69 -17.25 5.17 -13.07
CA PRO A 69 -16.78 3.79 -13.06
C PRO A 69 -15.47 3.63 -13.83
N GLY A 70 -14.69 2.63 -13.43
CA GLY A 70 -13.46 2.28 -14.14
C GLY A 70 -12.22 2.83 -13.46
N PRO A 71 -11.06 2.70 -14.11
CA PRO A 71 -9.79 3.04 -13.49
C PRO A 71 -9.64 4.55 -13.30
N TYR A 72 -8.81 4.91 -12.32
CA TYR A 72 -8.30 6.27 -12.22
C TYR A 72 -7.55 6.64 -13.50
N GLY A 73 -7.59 7.90 -13.92
CA GLY A 73 -7.11 8.34 -15.23
C GLY A 73 -5.65 8.03 -15.58
N GLU A 74 -4.79 7.81 -14.60
CA GLU A 74 -3.37 7.48 -14.79
C GLU A 74 -3.14 5.97 -14.87
N THR A 75 -3.44 5.36 -16.03
CA THR A 75 -3.36 3.90 -16.21
C THR A 75 -1.95 3.38 -16.42
N ALA A 76 -0.96 4.25 -16.63
CA ALA A 76 0.45 3.86 -16.72
C ALA A 76 1.07 3.49 -15.38
N ALA A 77 0.47 3.94 -14.27
CA ALA A 77 1.00 3.74 -12.92
C ALA A 77 -0.13 3.44 -11.93
N LEU A 78 -0.93 2.44 -12.22
CA LEU A 78 -2.04 2.00 -11.38
C LEU A 78 -1.55 1.55 -10.01
N PHE A 79 -2.28 1.95 -8.97
CA PHE A 79 -2.03 1.53 -7.59
C PHE A 79 -2.70 0.16 -7.38
N ASN A 80 -1.89 -0.90 -7.33
CA ASN A 80 -2.40 -2.28 -7.28
C ASN A 80 -2.38 -2.93 -5.90
N GLY A 81 -1.76 -2.30 -4.93
CA GLY A 81 -1.65 -2.82 -3.58
C GLY A 81 -0.57 -2.09 -2.80
N PHE A 82 -0.45 -2.43 -1.52
CA PHE A 82 0.51 -1.76 -0.66
C PHE A 82 0.99 -2.67 0.46
N TYR A 83 2.15 -2.30 1.01
CA TYR A 83 2.64 -2.75 2.31
C TYR A 83 2.78 -1.56 3.23
N ILE A 84 2.54 -1.76 4.51
CA ILE A 84 2.94 -0.80 5.54
C ILE A 84 3.97 -1.48 6.42
N LEU A 85 5.18 -0.90 6.43
CA LEU A 85 6.30 -1.39 7.22
C LEU A 85 6.63 -0.41 8.34
N GLU A 86 7.00 -0.94 9.49
CA GLU A 86 7.54 -0.14 10.58
C GLU A 86 9.03 -0.43 10.70
N VAL A 87 9.85 0.53 10.32
CA VAL A 87 11.31 0.40 10.20
C VAL A 87 12.01 1.66 10.72
N ALA A 88 13.32 1.58 10.88
CA ALA A 88 14.10 2.66 11.47
C ALA A 88 14.25 3.89 10.56
N SER A 89 14.21 3.69 9.23
CA SER A 89 14.48 4.76 8.27
C SER A 89 13.87 4.46 6.91
N ILE A 90 13.80 5.48 6.06
CA ILE A 90 13.40 5.30 4.66
C ILE A 90 14.39 4.40 3.92
N ASP A 91 15.67 4.46 4.27
CA ASP A 91 16.69 3.61 3.64
C ASP A 91 16.42 2.14 3.89
N GLU A 92 16.00 1.78 5.10
CA GLU A 92 15.61 0.41 5.42
C GLU A 92 14.35 0.00 4.64
N ALA A 93 13.36 0.89 4.52
CA ALA A 93 12.17 0.63 3.70
C ALA A 93 12.54 0.40 2.23
N VAL A 94 13.49 1.17 1.70
CA VAL A 94 14.00 1.00 0.33
C VAL A 94 14.65 -0.37 0.15
N GLU A 95 15.46 -0.82 1.11
CA GLU A 95 16.11 -2.14 1.03
C GLU A 95 15.09 -3.26 1.02
N TRP A 96 14.02 -3.16 1.82
CA TRP A 96 12.91 -4.10 1.76
C TRP A 96 12.18 -4.04 0.41
N ALA A 97 11.92 -2.83 -0.11
CA ALA A 97 11.22 -2.65 -1.39
C ALA A 97 11.98 -3.28 -2.56
N LYS A 98 13.31 -3.22 -2.56
CA LYS A 98 14.14 -3.84 -3.60
C LYS A 98 13.97 -5.36 -3.66
N ARG A 99 13.54 -5.99 -2.58
CA ARG A 99 13.34 -7.43 -2.48
C ARG A 99 11.92 -7.86 -2.85
N MET A 100 11.03 -6.92 -3.11
CA MET A 100 9.65 -7.24 -3.51
C MET A 100 9.65 -8.01 -4.83
N PRO A 101 8.84 -9.09 -4.93
CA PRO A 101 8.74 -9.87 -6.17
C PRO A 101 7.87 -9.15 -7.22
N MET A 102 8.40 -8.05 -7.75
CA MET A 102 7.72 -7.23 -8.75
C MET A 102 8.11 -7.65 -10.17
N MET A 103 7.15 -7.56 -11.09
CA MET A 103 7.41 -7.79 -12.51
C MET A 103 8.27 -6.65 -13.08
N GLN A 104 9.09 -6.98 -14.09
CA GLN A 104 9.89 -5.97 -14.78
C GLN A 104 8.99 -4.87 -15.35
N GLY A 105 9.35 -3.62 -15.11
CA GLY A 105 8.60 -2.44 -15.52
C GLY A 105 7.66 -1.90 -14.43
N ALA A 106 7.32 -2.70 -13.44
CA ALA A 106 6.56 -2.23 -12.27
C ALA A 106 7.45 -1.33 -11.39
N LYS A 107 6.80 -0.54 -10.54
CA LYS A 107 7.48 0.39 -9.64
C LYS A 107 6.92 0.29 -8.23
N ALA A 108 7.77 0.53 -7.25
CA ALA A 108 7.35 0.71 -5.86
C ALA A 108 7.62 2.16 -5.47
N GLU A 109 6.59 2.84 -5.02
CA GLU A 109 6.69 4.17 -4.44
C GLU A 109 6.71 4.03 -2.93
N ILE A 110 7.58 4.78 -2.25
CA ILE A 110 7.71 4.70 -0.79
C ILE A 110 7.37 6.05 -0.19
N ARG A 111 6.42 6.07 0.75
CA ARG A 111 6.02 7.29 1.44
C ARG A 111 5.94 7.06 2.93
N ARG A 112 6.45 8.01 3.73
CA ARG A 112 6.32 7.93 5.18
C ARG A 112 4.88 8.20 5.60
N VAL A 113 4.39 7.42 6.56
CA VAL A 113 3.09 7.61 7.17
C VAL A 113 3.30 8.37 8.49
N PRO A 114 2.77 9.60 8.65
CA PRO A 114 2.90 10.33 9.91
C PRO A 114 2.24 9.57 11.05
N GLY A 115 2.89 9.59 12.22
CA GLY A 115 2.31 9.01 13.42
C GLY A 115 1.31 9.96 14.08
N ILE A 116 0.39 9.40 14.87
CA ILE A 116 -0.61 10.21 15.58
C ILE A 116 0.04 11.22 16.56
N ASP A 117 1.26 10.94 17.03
CA ASP A 117 2.02 11.81 17.92
C ASP A 117 2.47 13.11 17.25
N GLU A 118 2.46 13.16 15.91
CA GLU A 118 2.88 14.35 15.15
C GLU A 118 1.76 15.38 15.01
N PHE A 119 0.54 15.05 15.45
CA PHE A 119 -0.61 15.94 15.41
C PHE A 119 -0.85 16.61 16.76
N PRO A 120 -1.59 17.74 16.80
CA PRO A 120 -1.88 18.42 18.08
C PRO A 120 -2.62 17.50 19.06
N GLN A 121 -1.99 17.23 20.21
CA GLN A 121 -2.52 16.27 21.20
C GLN A 121 -3.66 16.85 22.05
N ASP A 122 -3.85 18.16 22.05
CA ASP A 122 -4.96 18.84 22.70
C ASP A 122 -6.26 18.85 21.89
N ASN A 123 -6.18 18.41 20.64
CA ASN A 123 -7.36 18.31 19.78
C ASN A 123 -8.21 17.10 20.17
N GLU A 124 -9.51 17.33 20.39
CA GLU A 124 -10.47 16.31 20.81
C GLU A 124 -10.56 15.13 19.84
N PHE A 125 -10.51 15.38 18.52
CA PHE A 125 -10.60 14.33 17.52
C PHE A 125 -9.32 13.49 17.45
N ILE A 126 -8.16 14.12 17.66
CA ILE A 126 -6.89 13.40 17.75
C ILE A 126 -6.87 12.48 18.97
N GLN A 127 -7.40 12.94 20.11
CA GLN A 127 -7.51 12.12 21.33
C GLN A 127 -8.39 10.89 21.09
N ARG A 128 -9.54 11.07 20.43
CA ARG A 128 -10.46 9.98 20.10
C ARG A 128 -9.84 9.00 19.10
N GLU A 129 -9.14 9.51 18.11
CA GLU A 129 -8.43 8.67 17.13
C GLU A 129 -7.33 7.86 17.81
N ARG A 130 -6.57 8.47 18.71
CA ARG A 130 -5.53 7.76 19.48
C ARG A 130 -6.14 6.59 20.26
N GLU A 131 -7.22 6.82 20.98
CA GLU A 131 -7.92 5.77 21.75
C GLU A 131 -8.39 4.64 20.84
N TRP A 132 -8.93 4.97 19.69
CA TRP A 132 -9.37 3.98 18.71
C TRP A 132 -8.18 3.16 18.16
N ARG A 133 -7.07 3.82 17.84
CA ARG A 133 -5.86 3.15 17.35
C ARG A 133 -5.24 2.22 18.41
N GLU A 134 -5.22 2.64 19.65
CA GLU A 134 -4.76 1.80 20.76
C GLU A 134 -5.63 0.55 20.89
N ARG A 135 -6.93 0.74 20.89
CA ARG A 135 -7.90 -0.36 21.02
C ARG A 135 -7.83 -1.36 19.87
N THR A 136 -7.49 -0.89 18.66
CA THR A 136 -7.44 -1.73 17.47
C THR A 136 -6.04 -2.18 17.07
N GLY A 137 -5.02 -1.88 17.89
CA GLY A 137 -3.65 -2.31 17.63
C GLY A 137 -2.95 -1.54 16.51
N GLN A 138 -3.32 -0.29 16.27
CA GLN A 138 -2.79 0.52 15.16
C GLN A 138 -1.80 1.61 15.58
N LEU A 139 -1.32 1.58 16.81
CA LEU A 139 -0.23 2.45 17.24
C LEU A 139 1.13 1.80 17.03
#